data_91081ae3d90be51f6de6b2887c4c23a1
#
_entry.id   91081ae3d90be51f6de6b2887c4c23a1
#
_cell.length_a   1.000
_cell.length_b   1.000
_cell.length_c   1.000
_cell.angle_alpha   90.00
_cell.angle_beta   90.00
_cell.angle_gamma   90.00
#
_symmetry.space_group_name_H-M   'P 1'
#
loop_
_entity.id
_entity.type
_entity.pdbx_description
1 polymer ?
#
loop_
_entity_poly.entity_id
_entity_poly.type
_entity_poly.pdbx_seq_one_letter_code
_entity_poly.pdbx_strand_id
1 'polypeptide(L)'
;MSMRGGKVQFKSLGEGAKICPMAKLVKPEVISIGPYSLIDDFTFIYGGKGITIGKYVHIASFVSIIGGGELEIGDYAAIAEGARLMTATDHYAGGARMNANLPREQRHVTLGKTVIERDVFIGTNTVLHPNLVVGEGAVVGSCSLVLRDCDPWTIYAGVPCKPIGVRPVVNRPDI
;
A
#
# COMPACT_ATOMS: atom_id res chain seq x y z
N MET A 1 0.89 -28.90 3.06
CA MET A 1 1.69 -28.73 1.84
C MET A 1 2.99 -28.06 2.25
N SER A 2 4.09 -28.82 2.32
CA SER A 2 5.38 -28.42 2.88
C SER A 2 6.04 -27.36 1.99
N MET A 3 6.24 -26.16 2.52
CA MET A 3 7.10 -25.18 1.86
C MET A 3 8.55 -25.58 2.09
N ARG A 4 9.24 -25.96 1.03
CA ARG A 4 10.68 -26.23 1.03
C ARG A 4 11.40 -24.97 1.50
N GLY A 5 12.32 -25.11 2.49
CA GLY A 5 13.06 -24.04 3.13
C GLY A 5 14.06 -23.31 2.21
N GLY A 6 13.58 -22.57 1.24
CA GLY A 6 14.37 -21.58 0.55
C GLY A 6 14.32 -20.27 1.32
N LYS A 7 15.46 -19.60 1.56
CA LYS A 7 15.47 -18.24 2.10
C LYS A 7 14.59 -17.35 1.23
N VAL A 8 13.60 -16.71 1.82
CA VAL A 8 12.81 -15.68 1.11
C VAL A 8 13.77 -14.57 0.70
N GLN A 9 13.93 -14.37 -0.61
CA GLN A 9 14.82 -13.35 -1.14
C GLN A 9 14.01 -12.11 -1.50
N PHE A 10 14.27 -11.02 -0.82
CA PHE A 10 13.73 -9.69 -1.14
C PHE A 10 14.62 -8.99 -2.17
N LYS A 11 14.07 -8.01 -2.89
CA LYS A 11 14.88 -7.09 -3.69
C LYS A 11 15.86 -6.33 -2.80
N SER A 12 15.39 -5.82 -1.65
CA SER A 12 16.23 -5.35 -0.56
C SER A 12 15.47 -5.45 0.77
N LEU A 13 16.22 -5.65 1.86
CA LEU A 13 15.69 -5.65 3.22
C LEU A 13 16.64 -4.83 4.09
N GLY A 14 16.14 -3.70 4.60
CA GLY A 14 16.89 -2.76 5.42
C GLY A 14 17.20 -3.31 6.82
N GLU A 15 18.20 -2.71 7.45
CA GLU A 15 18.59 -3.05 8.82
C GLU A 15 17.40 -2.87 9.78
N GLY A 16 17.22 -3.81 10.71
CA GLY A 16 16.15 -3.74 11.71
C GLY A 16 14.74 -3.87 11.17
N ALA A 17 14.54 -4.07 9.85
CA ALA A 17 13.22 -4.33 9.30
C ALA A 17 12.65 -5.64 9.85
N LYS A 18 11.38 -5.63 10.24
CA LYS A 18 10.68 -6.76 10.83
C LYS A 18 9.47 -7.15 10.01
N ILE A 19 9.34 -8.44 9.73
CA ILE A 19 8.18 -9.03 9.07
C ILE A 19 7.67 -10.13 9.99
N CYS A 20 6.44 -9.97 10.47
CA CYS A 20 5.82 -10.93 11.37
C CYS A 20 5.57 -12.27 10.65
N PRO A 21 5.63 -13.40 11.36
CA PRO A 21 5.70 -14.72 10.75
C PRO A 21 4.45 -15.13 9.97
N MET A 22 3.28 -14.56 10.28
CA MET A 22 2.03 -14.81 9.56
C MET A 22 1.73 -13.79 8.46
N ALA A 23 2.63 -12.85 8.18
CA ALA A 23 2.52 -11.99 7.01
C ALA A 23 2.78 -12.80 5.73
N LYS A 24 1.95 -12.60 4.71
CA LYS A 24 2.07 -13.28 3.41
C LYS A 24 2.57 -12.32 2.35
N LEU A 25 3.83 -12.49 1.93
CA LEU A 25 4.40 -11.73 0.82
C LEU A 25 4.56 -12.64 -0.40
N VAL A 26 3.99 -12.22 -1.53
CA VAL A 26 4.05 -12.92 -2.81
C VAL A 26 4.94 -12.12 -3.76
N LYS A 27 5.86 -12.76 -4.45
CA LYS A 27 6.93 -12.14 -5.25
C LYS A 27 7.83 -11.21 -4.42
N PRO A 28 8.41 -11.66 -3.33
CA PRO A 28 9.27 -10.83 -2.49
C PRO A 28 10.50 -10.29 -3.24
N GLU A 29 10.94 -10.93 -4.30
CA GLU A 29 12.08 -10.54 -5.14
C GLU A 29 11.91 -9.18 -5.84
N VAL A 30 10.71 -8.62 -5.86
CA VAL A 30 10.43 -7.26 -6.37
C VAL A 30 10.03 -6.29 -5.28
N ILE A 31 10.14 -6.69 -4.00
CA ILE A 31 9.78 -5.88 -2.84
C ILE A 31 11.06 -5.37 -2.16
N SER A 32 11.15 -4.06 -1.98
CA SER A 32 12.18 -3.39 -1.17
C SER A 32 11.55 -2.88 0.12
N ILE A 33 12.18 -3.16 1.27
CA ILE A 33 11.72 -2.72 2.60
C ILE A 33 12.87 -1.96 3.24
N GLY A 34 12.62 -0.71 3.61
CA GLY A 34 13.58 0.18 4.26
C GLY A 34 13.85 -0.18 5.72
N PRO A 35 14.89 0.42 6.30
CA PRO A 35 15.30 0.14 7.68
C PRO A 35 14.19 0.40 8.71
N TYR A 36 14.19 -0.42 9.77
CA TYR A 36 13.31 -0.28 10.94
C TYR A 36 11.82 -0.29 10.64
N SER A 37 11.41 -0.72 9.44
CA SER A 37 10.00 -0.87 9.09
C SER A 37 9.43 -2.17 9.61
N LEU A 38 8.14 -2.15 9.96
CA LEU A 38 7.41 -3.27 10.54
C LEU A 38 6.22 -3.66 9.68
N ILE A 39 6.12 -4.94 9.37
CA ILE A 39 4.96 -5.54 8.70
C ILE A 39 4.36 -6.56 9.66
N ASP A 40 3.13 -6.28 10.12
CA ASP A 40 2.44 -7.11 11.10
C ASP A 40 1.84 -8.40 10.50
N ASP A 41 1.44 -9.30 11.40
CA ASP A 41 0.80 -10.55 11.03
C ASP A 41 -0.50 -10.34 10.25
N PHE A 42 -0.85 -11.34 9.44
CA PHE A 42 -2.03 -11.36 8.58
C PHE A 42 -2.06 -10.28 7.48
N THR A 43 -0.95 -9.56 7.29
CA THR A 43 -0.78 -8.68 6.14
C THR A 43 -0.59 -9.51 4.88
N PHE A 44 -1.24 -9.11 3.78
CA PHE A 44 -1.03 -9.72 2.47
C PHE A 44 -0.45 -8.70 1.48
N ILE A 45 0.73 -9.00 0.93
CA ILE A 45 1.41 -8.13 -0.04
C ILE A 45 1.71 -8.92 -1.32
N TYR A 46 1.14 -8.47 -2.45
CA TYR A 46 1.50 -8.96 -3.77
C TYR A 46 2.44 -7.97 -4.47
N GLY A 47 3.69 -8.37 -4.67
CA GLY A 47 4.78 -7.50 -5.18
C GLY A 47 4.55 -6.87 -6.56
N GLY A 48 3.69 -7.49 -7.38
CA GLY A 48 3.29 -6.91 -8.66
C GLY A 48 4.46 -6.62 -9.60
N LYS A 49 4.55 -5.37 -10.07
CA LYS A 49 5.66 -4.82 -10.84
C LYS A 49 6.79 -4.27 -9.95
N GLY A 50 6.50 -3.99 -8.69
CA GLY A 50 7.45 -3.51 -7.71
C GLY A 50 6.78 -2.80 -6.55
N ILE A 51 7.30 -3.05 -5.34
CA ILE A 51 6.89 -2.35 -4.13
C ILE A 51 8.14 -1.82 -3.44
N THR A 52 8.13 -0.53 -3.12
CA THR A 52 9.16 0.13 -2.32
C THR A 52 8.54 0.67 -1.06
N ILE A 53 9.06 0.23 0.09
CA ILE A 53 8.66 0.69 1.42
C ILE A 53 9.86 1.42 2.03
N GLY A 54 9.66 2.64 2.47
CA GLY A 54 10.66 3.49 3.11
C GLY A 54 11.11 3.01 4.49
N LYS A 55 11.86 3.84 5.20
CA LYS A 55 12.30 3.57 6.58
C LYS A 55 11.20 3.92 7.59
N TYR A 56 11.21 3.22 8.73
CA TYR A 56 10.25 3.45 9.84
C TYR A 56 8.78 3.41 9.41
N VAL A 57 8.45 2.62 8.38
CA VAL A 57 7.06 2.41 7.94
C VAL A 57 6.42 1.34 8.79
N HIS A 58 5.19 1.56 9.22
CA HIS A 58 4.37 0.54 9.87
C HIS A 58 3.21 0.12 8.96
N ILE A 59 3.13 -1.15 8.66
CA ILE A 59 2.02 -1.79 7.97
C ILE A 59 1.34 -2.74 8.95
N ALA A 60 0.18 -2.31 9.46
CA ALA A 60 -0.55 -3.02 10.50
C ALA A 60 -1.25 -4.28 9.98
N SER A 61 -1.75 -5.08 10.92
CA SER A 61 -2.41 -6.36 10.62
C SER A 61 -3.59 -6.21 9.66
N PHE A 62 -3.83 -7.25 8.86
CA PHE A 62 -4.92 -7.34 7.89
C PHE A 62 -4.87 -6.32 6.74
N VAL A 63 -3.81 -5.54 6.63
CA VAL A 63 -3.59 -4.71 5.43
C VAL A 63 -3.41 -5.61 4.22
N SER A 64 -3.99 -5.22 3.09
CA SER A 64 -3.72 -5.89 1.82
C SER A 64 -3.25 -4.93 0.73
N ILE A 65 -2.14 -5.29 0.08
CA ILE A 65 -1.57 -4.62 -1.08
C ILE A 65 -1.72 -5.56 -2.27
N ILE A 66 -2.60 -5.20 -3.21
CA ILE A 66 -3.03 -6.08 -4.29
C ILE A 66 -3.13 -5.34 -5.63
N GLY A 67 -3.22 -6.13 -6.72
CA GLY A 67 -3.50 -5.61 -8.07
C GLY A 67 -2.39 -5.84 -9.08
N GLY A 68 -1.13 -5.85 -8.66
CA GLY A 68 0.01 -6.18 -9.54
C GLY A 68 0.64 -5.01 -10.28
N GLY A 69 0.25 -3.77 -10.00
CA GLY A 69 0.95 -2.55 -10.42
C GLY A 69 2.14 -2.22 -9.51
N GLU A 70 2.45 -0.96 -9.35
CA GLU A 70 3.55 -0.44 -8.52
C GLU A 70 3.04 0.30 -7.29
N LEU A 71 3.78 0.23 -6.18
CA LEU A 71 3.52 1.00 -4.97
C LEU A 71 4.81 1.54 -4.38
N GLU A 72 4.79 2.81 -4.04
CA GLU A 72 5.84 3.47 -3.24
C GLU A 72 5.22 3.95 -1.93
N ILE A 73 5.84 3.62 -0.80
CA ILE A 73 5.48 4.11 0.53
C ILE A 73 6.69 4.83 1.09
N GLY A 74 6.56 6.11 1.31
CA GLY A 74 7.60 6.99 1.85
C GLY A 74 7.91 6.73 3.32
N ASP A 75 9.00 7.31 3.79
CA ASP A 75 9.47 7.17 5.15
C ASP A 75 8.43 7.62 6.19
N TYR A 76 8.43 6.97 7.34
CA TYR A 76 7.56 7.28 8.49
C TYR A 76 6.05 7.17 8.23
N ALA A 77 5.64 6.63 7.08
CA ALA A 77 4.22 6.39 6.81
C ALA A 77 3.65 5.28 7.71
N ALA A 78 2.38 5.41 8.08
CA ALA A 78 1.68 4.38 8.84
C ALA A 78 0.38 3.98 8.13
N ILE A 79 0.22 2.68 7.93
CA ILE A 79 -0.94 2.07 7.29
C ILE A 79 -1.66 1.25 8.35
N ALA A 80 -2.81 1.73 8.80
CA ALA A 80 -3.58 1.12 9.87
C ALA A 80 -4.30 -0.16 9.43
N GLU A 81 -4.80 -0.90 10.41
CA GLU A 81 -5.37 -2.24 10.24
C GLU A 81 -6.45 -2.30 9.15
N GLY A 82 -6.42 -3.36 8.39
CA GLY A 82 -7.45 -3.64 7.41
C GLY A 82 -7.48 -2.73 6.19
N ALA A 83 -6.57 -1.76 6.04
CA ALA A 83 -6.52 -0.92 4.85
C ALA A 83 -6.26 -1.75 3.57
N ARG A 84 -6.82 -1.31 2.45
CA ARG A 84 -6.72 -1.94 1.13
C ARG A 84 -6.03 -1.00 0.16
N LEU A 85 -4.78 -1.30 -0.21
CA LEU A 85 -4.00 -0.54 -1.17
C LEU A 85 -4.06 -1.25 -2.52
N MET A 86 -4.81 -0.69 -3.44
CA MET A 86 -4.98 -1.28 -4.77
C MET A 86 -3.97 -0.67 -5.74
N THR A 87 -3.26 -1.50 -6.48
CA THR A 87 -2.31 -1.07 -7.53
C THR A 87 -2.79 -1.42 -8.94
N ALA A 88 -3.99 -1.98 -9.06
CA ALA A 88 -4.67 -2.21 -10.33
C ALA A 88 -6.18 -2.32 -10.12
N THR A 89 -6.93 -2.10 -11.20
CA THR A 89 -8.37 -2.35 -11.25
C THR A 89 -8.77 -2.87 -12.62
N ASP A 90 -9.87 -3.62 -12.69
CA ASP A 90 -10.50 -3.94 -13.97
C ASP A 90 -11.17 -2.68 -14.55
N HIS A 91 -11.23 -2.58 -15.86
CA HIS A 91 -11.86 -1.46 -16.56
C HIS A 91 -13.39 -1.68 -16.65
N TYR A 92 -14.13 -1.05 -15.75
CA TYR A 92 -15.57 -1.28 -15.58
C TYR A 92 -16.41 -0.93 -16.80
N ALA A 93 -16.01 0.07 -17.58
CA ALA A 93 -16.75 0.55 -18.75
C ALA A 93 -16.29 -0.09 -20.08
N GLY A 94 -15.31 -0.98 -20.04
CA GLY A 94 -14.65 -1.48 -21.25
C GLY A 94 -15.30 -2.71 -21.92
N GLY A 95 -16.40 -3.22 -21.38
CA GLY A 95 -17.10 -4.40 -21.94
C GLY A 95 -16.35 -5.73 -21.80
N ALA A 96 -15.13 -5.72 -21.22
CA ALA A 96 -14.38 -6.94 -20.93
C ALA A 96 -14.88 -7.62 -19.65
N ARG A 97 -14.53 -8.88 -19.48
CA ARG A 97 -14.89 -9.63 -18.27
C ARG A 97 -13.96 -9.29 -17.12
N MET A 98 -14.49 -9.21 -15.90
CA MET A 98 -13.77 -8.82 -14.67
C MET A 98 -13.60 -10.04 -13.75
N ASN A 99 -12.80 -11.02 -14.18
CA ASN A 99 -12.53 -12.23 -13.40
C ASN A 99 -11.08 -12.66 -13.55
N ALA A 100 -10.36 -12.73 -12.43
CA ALA A 100 -8.93 -13.05 -12.39
C ALA A 100 -8.55 -14.42 -12.97
N ASN A 101 -9.48 -15.36 -13.01
CA ASN A 101 -9.25 -16.71 -13.53
C ASN A 101 -9.42 -16.85 -15.06
N LEU A 102 -9.80 -15.77 -15.74
CA LEU A 102 -9.92 -15.78 -17.18
C LEU A 102 -8.58 -15.54 -17.86
N PRO A 103 -8.39 -16.03 -19.09
CA PRO A 103 -7.26 -15.66 -19.92
C PRO A 103 -7.11 -14.14 -20.01
N ARG A 104 -5.86 -13.68 -20.08
CA ARG A 104 -5.55 -12.25 -20.01
C ARG A 104 -6.17 -11.45 -21.14
N GLU A 105 -6.28 -12.05 -22.32
CA GLU A 105 -6.87 -11.47 -23.55
C GLU A 105 -8.38 -11.21 -23.43
N GLN A 106 -9.06 -11.83 -22.46
CA GLN A 106 -10.48 -11.63 -22.19
C GLN A 106 -10.74 -10.56 -21.10
N ARG A 107 -9.67 -9.97 -20.55
CA ARG A 107 -9.74 -9.03 -19.45
C ARG A 107 -9.09 -7.70 -19.83
N HIS A 108 -9.62 -6.64 -19.28
CA HIS A 108 -8.99 -5.33 -19.39
C HIS A 108 -8.61 -4.82 -18.00
N VAL A 109 -7.38 -5.08 -17.58
CA VAL A 109 -6.84 -4.65 -16.29
C VAL A 109 -5.97 -3.41 -16.49
N THR A 110 -6.31 -2.34 -15.81
CA THR A 110 -5.48 -1.14 -15.72
C THR A 110 -4.54 -1.28 -14.54
N LEU A 111 -3.24 -1.36 -14.82
CA LEU A 111 -2.19 -1.32 -13.81
C LEU A 111 -1.85 0.14 -13.52
N GLY A 112 -1.72 0.48 -12.25
CA GLY A 112 -1.36 1.81 -11.81
C GLY A 112 -0.06 1.84 -11.01
N LYS A 113 0.44 3.05 -10.80
CA LYS A 113 1.45 3.36 -9.79
C LYS A 113 0.77 4.20 -8.71
N THR A 114 0.79 3.72 -7.48
CA THR A 114 0.28 4.44 -6.32
C THR A 114 1.47 4.92 -5.49
N VAL A 115 1.44 6.16 -5.03
CA VAL A 115 2.48 6.75 -4.20
C VAL A 115 1.85 7.24 -2.90
N ILE A 116 2.40 6.79 -1.79
CA ILE A 116 2.11 7.29 -0.45
C ILE A 116 3.38 7.98 0.01
N GLU A 117 3.34 9.29 0.13
CA GLU A 117 4.54 10.05 0.47
C GLU A 117 4.90 9.91 1.96
N ARG A 118 5.98 10.56 2.39
CA ARG A 118 6.46 10.48 3.77
C ARG A 118 5.43 11.04 4.77
N ASP A 119 5.51 10.58 6.02
CA ASP A 119 4.67 11.04 7.13
C ASP A 119 3.15 10.86 6.93
N VAL A 120 2.71 10.13 5.91
CA VAL A 120 1.30 9.88 5.64
C VAL A 120 0.73 8.90 6.67
N PHE A 121 -0.52 9.13 7.05
CA PHE A 121 -1.31 8.18 7.84
C PHE A 121 -2.54 7.71 7.05
N ILE A 122 -2.67 6.40 6.87
CA ILE A 122 -3.85 5.76 6.27
C ILE A 122 -4.63 5.05 7.37
N GLY A 123 -5.83 5.52 7.64
CA GLY A 123 -6.70 5.01 8.71
C GLY A 123 -7.26 3.60 8.44
N THR A 124 -7.71 2.98 9.51
CA THR A 124 -8.27 1.61 9.53
C THR A 124 -9.37 1.42 8.48
N ASN A 125 -9.33 0.29 7.76
CA ASN A 125 -10.29 -0.08 6.72
C ASN A 125 -10.46 0.92 5.57
N THR A 126 -9.49 1.81 5.37
CA THR A 126 -9.47 2.72 4.22
C THR A 126 -9.17 1.94 2.93
N VAL A 127 -9.83 2.31 1.84
CA VAL A 127 -9.56 1.78 0.50
C VAL A 127 -8.90 2.86 -0.35
N LEU A 128 -7.68 2.61 -0.83
CA LEU A 128 -7.00 3.42 -1.83
C LEU A 128 -7.18 2.79 -3.22
N HIS A 129 -7.73 3.58 -4.14
CA HIS A 129 -7.83 3.20 -5.54
C HIS A 129 -6.42 3.26 -6.21
N PRO A 130 -6.16 2.51 -7.28
CA PRO A 130 -4.86 2.57 -7.95
C PRO A 130 -4.64 3.90 -8.66
N ASN A 131 -3.37 4.20 -8.94
CA ASN A 131 -2.92 5.32 -9.75
C ASN A 131 -3.25 6.69 -9.14
N LEU A 132 -2.87 6.87 -7.88
CA LEU A 132 -3.02 8.13 -7.14
C LEU A 132 -1.81 8.43 -6.26
N VAL A 133 -1.70 9.67 -5.84
CA VAL A 133 -0.70 10.17 -4.90
C VAL A 133 -1.40 10.62 -3.61
N VAL A 134 -0.92 10.11 -2.48
CA VAL A 134 -1.25 10.64 -1.15
C VAL A 134 -0.07 11.49 -0.71
N GLY A 135 -0.25 12.81 -0.73
CA GLY A 135 0.81 13.79 -0.51
C GLY A 135 1.37 13.77 0.91
N GLU A 136 2.59 14.29 1.05
CA GLU A 136 3.38 14.31 2.28
C GLU A 136 2.54 14.74 3.49
N GLY A 137 2.62 13.99 4.58
CA GLY A 137 1.92 14.29 5.82
C GLY A 137 0.39 14.25 5.75
N ALA A 138 -0.21 13.87 4.63
CA ALA A 138 -1.66 13.74 4.56
C ALA A 138 -2.18 12.65 5.52
N VAL A 139 -3.40 12.83 6.00
CA VAL A 139 -4.12 11.87 6.84
C VAL A 139 -5.38 11.45 6.13
N VAL A 140 -5.59 10.16 5.97
CA VAL A 140 -6.87 9.61 5.53
C VAL A 140 -7.54 8.93 6.71
N GLY A 141 -8.69 9.44 7.11
CA GLY A 141 -9.49 8.90 8.22
C GLY A 141 -10.00 7.50 7.94
N SER A 142 -10.30 6.75 8.99
CA SER A 142 -10.77 5.37 8.91
C SER A 142 -12.03 5.22 8.05
N CYS A 143 -12.19 4.06 7.44
CA CYS A 143 -13.34 3.70 6.59
C CYS A 143 -13.56 4.65 5.40
N SER A 144 -12.51 5.25 4.89
CA SER A 144 -12.57 6.15 3.74
C SER A 144 -12.34 5.46 2.40
N LEU A 145 -12.87 6.05 1.32
CA LEU A 145 -12.59 5.63 -0.05
C LEU A 145 -11.85 6.74 -0.80
N VAL A 146 -10.59 6.49 -1.14
CA VAL A 146 -9.72 7.43 -1.86
C VAL A 146 -9.75 7.10 -3.35
N LEU A 147 -10.30 8.02 -4.15
CA LEU A 147 -10.44 7.88 -5.60
C LEU A 147 -9.60 8.91 -6.39
N ARG A 148 -8.98 9.87 -5.70
CA ARG A 148 -8.18 10.96 -6.28
C ARG A 148 -7.00 11.27 -5.38
N ASP A 149 -6.03 11.99 -5.90
CA ASP A 149 -4.89 12.47 -5.15
C ASP A 149 -5.33 13.26 -3.91
N CYS A 150 -4.52 13.13 -2.85
CA CYS A 150 -4.68 13.86 -1.60
C CYS A 150 -3.55 14.89 -1.47
N ASP A 151 -3.91 16.15 -1.23
CA ASP A 151 -2.92 17.22 -1.04
C ASP A 151 -2.08 16.99 0.22
N PRO A 152 -0.83 17.44 0.23
CA PRO A 152 0.02 17.37 1.43
C PRO A 152 -0.63 18.04 2.65
N TRP A 153 -0.31 17.52 3.84
CA TRP A 153 -0.72 18.05 5.15
C TRP A 153 -2.21 18.27 5.32
N THR A 154 -3.03 17.58 4.52
CA THR A 154 -4.49 17.70 4.53
C THR A 154 -5.12 16.45 5.12
N ILE A 155 -6.18 16.63 5.91
CA ILE A 155 -6.96 15.55 6.51
C ILE A 155 -8.18 15.27 5.64
N TYR A 156 -8.31 14.02 5.20
CA TYR A 156 -9.42 13.52 4.38
C TYR A 156 -10.25 12.51 5.14
N ALA A 157 -11.56 12.46 4.91
CA ALA A 157 -12.42 11.38 5.38
C ALA A 157 -13.67 11.21 4.52
N GLY A 158 -14.29 10.03 4.59
CA GLY A 158 -15.58 9.71 3.96
C GLY A 158 -15.52 8.84 2.72
N VAL A 159 -16.70 8.57 2.11
CA VAL A 159 -16.90 7.69 0.96
C VAL A 159 -17.74 8.40 -0.09
N PRO A 160 -17.15 8.91 -1.20
CA PRO A 160 -15.71 9.12 -1.38
C PRO A 160 -15.14 10.15 -0.40
N CYS A 161 -13.84 10.06 -0.11
CA CYS A 161 -13.22 10.98 0.84
C CYS A 161 -13.15 12.41 0.29
N LYS A 162 -13.23 13.37 1.23
CA LYS A 162 -13.10 14.80 0.96
C LYS A 162 -12.19 15.43 2.01
N PRO A 163 -11.53 16.57 1.72
CA PRO A 163 -10.76 17.30 2.71
C PRO A 163 -11.70 17.79 3.83
N ILE A 164 -11.31 17.57 5.08
CA ILE A 164 -12.06 17.96 6.27
C ILE A 164 -11.25 18.81 7.24
N GLY A 165 -9.95 18.97 7.01
CA GLY A 165 -9.08 19.76 7.87
C GLY A 165 -7.65 19.80 7.37
N VAL A 166 -6.79 20.48 8.13
CA VAL A 166 -5.36 20.61 7.88
C VAL A 166 -4.60 19.95 9.03
N ARG A 167 -3.58 19.17 8.73
CA ARG A 167 -2.65 18.59 9.70
C ARG A 167 -1.47 19.54 9.88
N PRO A 168 -1.07 19.88 11.10
CA PRO A 168 0.19 20.58 11.33
C PRO A 168 1.37 19.81 10.78
N VAL A 169 2.31 20.52 10.16
CA VAL A 169 3.55 19.92 9.65
C VAL A 169 4.33 19.25 10.79
N VAL A 170 4.86 18.05 10.53
CA VAL A 170 5.67 17.33 11.51
C VAL A 170 6.96 18.12 11.77
N ASN A 171 7.17 18.49 13.03
CA ASN A 171 8.35 19.20 13.50
C ASN A 171 9.18 18.27 14.41
N ARG A 172 9.79 17.26 13.82
CA ARG A 172 10.71 16.32 14.46
C ARG A 172 11.85 16.02 13.50
N PRO A 173 13.10 15.89 14.00
CA PRO A 173 14.20 15.49 13.15
C PRO A 173 14.01 14.07 12.61
N ASP A 174 14.58 13.82 11.46
CA ASP A 174 14.71 12.46 10.93
C ASP A 174 15.61 11.62 11.84
N ILE A 175 15.28 10.34 12.02
CA ILE A 175 16.04 9.35 12.79
C ILE A 175 16.52 8.21 11.91
#